data_f434d2ad02538df7521b1abf3a56745c
#
_entry.id   f434d2ad02538df7521b1abf3a56745c
#
_cell.length_a   1.000
_cell.length_b   1.000
_cell.length_c   1.000
_cell.angle_alpha   90.00
_cell.angle_beta   90.00
_cell.angle_gamma   90.00
#
_symmetry.space_group_name_H-M   'P 1'
#
loop_
_entity.id
_entity.type
_entity.pdbx_description
1 polymer ?
#
loop_
_entity_poly.entity_id
_entity_poly.type
_entity_poly.pdbx_seq_one_letter_code
_entity_poly.pdbx_strand_id
1 'polypeptide(L)'
;MNRREWIKTASAIGAGCALAELEPFPAVAADHAGSCQWEASVVRLNLRHTWTTTMSSSAYRDTIHVRLTSDGVTGFGEGAPIVRYHKSAEEGKKAIESLGPLLESVDPWQFEKVMSQVSNKVEGQFAAKAALDLALMDWVGKKLNTPLYRLLGLDPAEAPITTFSIGIDNPETTRQKVLEAEAFPVLKIKVGLSTDEESIAAVRSVTKKPLRVDANEGWKDKEEAVRKINWLETQGVEFIEQPMPADMLEETRWVRSRVHMPVIADEAALSPRAIPKLVDAYDGVNVKLDKCGGIQQALRMIYVAKSLGMKTMLGCMVCTSVSATAAAHLSPLVDYADLDGNLLIANDPFRGVQVRQGKLLLPNGPGLGLSPA
;
A
#
# COMPACT_ATOMS: atom_id res chain seq x y z
N MET A 1 -15.17 52.55 13.62
CA MET A 1 -15.42 51.83 14.89
C MET A 1 -14.15 51.12 15.27
N ASN A 2 -13.50 51.49 16.38
CA ASN A 2 -12.24 50.90 16.80
C ASN A 2 -12.49 49.70 17.75
N ARG A 3 -11.43 48.89 17.95
CA ARG A 3 -11.51 47.63 18.75
C ARG A 3 -12.07 47.83 20.19
N ARG A 4 -11.95 49.03 20.77
CA ARG A 4 -12.47 49.36 22.10
C ARG A 4 -13.98 49.61 22.11
N GLU A 5 -14.52 50.16 21.02
CA GLU A 5 -15.97 50.36 20.89
C GLU A 5 -16.72 49.07 20.67
N TRP A 6 -16.10 48.11 19.94
CA TRP A 6 -16.66 46.76 19.72
C TRP A 6 -16.82 45.98 21.04
N ILE A 7 -15.82 46.07 21.93
CA ILE A 7 -15.84 45.41 23.25
C ILE A 7 -16.94 45.99 24.16
N LYS A 8 -17.20 47.29 24.08
CA LYS A 8 -18.27 47.94 24.88
C LYS A 8 -19.67 47.57 24.38
N THR A 9 -19.84 47.38 23.08
CA THR A 9 -21.14 47.00 22.49
C THR A 9 -21.46 45.52 22.75
N ALA A 10 -20.43 44.66 22.78
CA ALA A 10 -20.59 43.24 23.13
C ALA A 10 -20.95 43.01 24.59
N SER A 11 -20.55 43.93 25.51
CA SER A 11 -20.90 43.83 26.94
C SER A 11 -22.33 44.28 27.27
N ALA A 12 -23.01 44.96 26.35
CA ALA A 12 -24.38 45.45 26.57
C ALA A 12 -25.48 44.50 26.09
N ILE A 13 -25.14 43.45 25.34
CA ILE A 13 -26.08 42.43 24.82
C ILE A 13 -26.07 41.14 25.66
N GLY A 14 -25.25 41.10 26.71
CA GLY A 14 -24.99 39.90 27.54
C GLY A 14 -25.92 39.68 28.74
N ALA A 15 -27.07 40.33 28.82
CA ALA A 15 -28.02 40.13 29.93
C ALA A 15 -29.31 39.48 29.40
N GLY A 16 -29.32 38.17 29.22
CA GLY A 16 -30.55 37.45 28.89
C GLY A 16 -30.45 36.06 28.31
N CYS A 17 -29.22 35.52 28.06
CA CYS A 17 -29.11 34.10 27.79
C CYS A 17 -28.92 33.36 29.11
N ALA A 18 -29.95 32.69 29.59
CA ALA A 18 -29.80 31.62 30.56
C ALA A 18 -28.80 30.62 29.98
N LEU A 19 -27.65 30.48 30.62
CA LEU A 19 -26.76 29.33 30.38
C LEU A 19 -27.60 28.10 30.74
N ALA A 20 -28.18 27.44 29.73
CA ALA A 20 -28.58 26.06 29.89
C ALA A 20 -27.29 25.32 30.30
N GLU A 21 -27.26 24.83 31.53
CA GLU A 21 -26.23 23.92 31.98
C GLU A 21 -26.25 22.77 30.97
N LEU A 22 -25.24 22.74 30.09
CA LEU A 22 -24.96 21.57 29.24
C LEU A 22 -24.65 20.45 30.24
N GLU A 23 -25.62 19.57 30.42
CA GLU A 23 -25.35 18.29 31.08
C GLU A 23 -24.05 17.73 30.50
N PRO A 24 -23.05 17.38 31.33
CA PRO A 24 -21.85 16.77 30.84
C PRO A 24 -22.27 15.51 30.08
N PHE A 25 -21.84 15.40 28.82
CA PHE A 25 -22.03 14.16 28.08
C PHE A 25 -21.63 13.00 29.00
N PRO A 26 -22.49 11.98 29.18
CA PRO A 26 -22.13 10.86 30.00
C PRO A 26 -20.81 10.33 29.49
N ALA A 27 -19.79 10.31 30.35
CA ALA A 27 -18.54 9.62 30.01
C ALA A 27 -18.97 8.20 29.68
N VAL A 28 -18.85 7.83 28.39
CA VAL A 28 -19.00 6.44 27.98
C VAL A 28 -17.85 5.72 28.68
N ALA A 29 -18.17 5.12 29.82
CA ALA A 29 -17.25 4.25 30.51
C ALA A 29 -16.94 3.14 29.50
N ALA A 30 -15.71 3.12 29.05
CA ALA A 30 -15.21 2.03 28.22
C ALA A 30 -15.05 0.81 29.13
N ASP A 31 -16.15 0.11 29.41
CA ASP A 31 -16.10 -1.25 29.93
C ASP A 31 -15.62 -2.17 28.79
N HIS A 32 -14.34 -2.09 28.46
CA HIS A 32 -13.69 -3.10 27.63
C HIS A 32 -13.14 -4.20 28.53
N ALA A 33 -14.04 -5.06 29.01
CA ALA A 33 -13.72 -6.28 29.73
C ALA A 33 -13.48 -7.47 28.77
N GLY A 34 -13.33 -7.23 27.47
CA GLY A 34 -13.06 -8.28 26.49
C GLY A 34 -11.56 -8.46 26.29
N SER A 35 -11.03 -9.67 26.57
CA SER A 35 -9.66 -10.01 26.17
C SER A 35 -9.57 -10.08 24.65
N CYS A 36 -8.59 -9.38 24.07
CA CYS A 36 -8.25 -9.52 22.64
C CYS A 36 -7.53 -10.85 22.43
N GLN A 37 -8.01 -11.62 21.45
CA GLN A 37 -7.34 -12.83 21.00
C GLN A 37 -6.66 -12.56 19.66
N TRP A 38 -5.38 -12.85 19.57
CA TRP A 38 -4.56 -12.69 18.38
C TRP A 38 -3.96 -14.01 17.96
N GLU A 39 -4.16 -14.36 16.72
CA GLU A 39 -3.58 -15.54 16.12
C GLU A 39 -2.76 -15.14 14.90
N ALA A 40 -1.53 -15.63 14.78
CA ALA A 40 -0.67 -15.43 13.63
C ALA A 40 -0.30 -16.78 13.00
N SER A 41 -0.39 -16.84 11.68
CA SER A 41 -0.03 -18.03 10.90
C SER A 41 0.77 -17.65 9.67
N VAL A 42 1.55 -18.58 9.13
CA VAL A 42 2.20 -18.43 7.84
C VAL A 42 1.42 -19.18 6.78
N VAL A 43 1.13 -18.52 5.69
CA VAL A 43 0.37 -19.07 4.56
C VAL A 43 1.23 -19.05 3.32
N ARG A 44 1.38 -20.21 2.67
CA ARG A 44 2.09 -20.32 1.39
C ARG A 44 1.16 -20.01 0.23
N LEU A 45 1.57 -19.08 -0.59
CA LEU A 45 0.90 -18.65 -1.80
C LEU A 45 1.62 -19.25 -3.01
N ASN A 46 0.94 -20.12 -3.74
CA ASN A 46 1.47 -20.72 -4.97
C ASN A 46 1.23 -19.76 -6.14
N LEU A 47 2.27 -19.40 -6.86
CA LEU A 47 2.19 -18.50 -7.99
C LEU A 47 1.70 -19.23 -9.25
N ARG A 48 0.92 -18.54 -10.08
CA ARG A 48 0.47 -19.07 -11.41
C ARG A 48 1.63 -19.20 -12.38
N HIS A 49 2.57 -18.24 -12.31
CA HIS A 49 3.85 -18.24 -13.04
C HIS A 49 4.97 -17.95 -12.05
N THR A 50 6.17 -18.43 -12.33
CA THR A 50 7.36 -18.02 -11.58
C THR A 50 7.48 -16.51 -11.60
N TRP A 51 7.66 -15.92 -10.42
CA TRP A 51 7.79 -14.48 -10.25
C TRP A 51 9.25 -14.09 -10.14
N THR A 52 9.75 -13.41 -11.16
CA THR A 52 11.15 -12.98 -11.24
C THR A 52 11.23 -11.45 -11.34
N THR A 53 12.12 -10.89 -10.53
CA THR A 53 12.54 -9.48 -10.54
C THR A 53 14.07 -9.44 -10.50
N THR A 54 14.67 -8.27 -10.45
CA THR A 54 16.13 -8.13 -10.23
C THR A 54 16.61 -8.77 -8.92
N MET A 55 15.72 -8.93 -7.93
CA MET A 55 16.07 -9.34 -6.56
C MET A 55 15.88 -10.83 -6.30
N SER A 56 14.93 -11.48 -6.97
CA SER A 56 14.59 -12.88 -6.70
C SER A 56 13.77 -13.54 -7.80
N SER A 57 13.79 -14.87 -7.80
CA SER A 57 12.91 -15.71 -8.62
C SER A 57 12.33 -16.82 -7.75
N SER A 58 11.00 -17.02 -7.77
CA SER A 58 10.34 -18.04 -6.96
C SER A 58 8.98 -18.42 -7.54
N ALA A 59 8.57 -19.67 -7.32
CA ALA A 59 7.24 -20.18 -7.66
C ALA A 59 6.21 -20.03 -6.53
N TYR A 60 6.60 -19.50 -5.39
CA TYR A 60 5.73 -19.28 -4.23
C TYR A 60 6.15 -18.05 -3.44
N ARG A 61 5.26 -17.58 -2.55
CA ARG A 61 5.55 -16.61 -1.48
C ARG A 61 4.90 -17.08 -0.19
N ASP A 62 5.57 -16.85 0.93
CA ASP A 62 5.00 -17.07 2.26
C ASP A 62 4.60 -15.72 2.85
N THR A 63 3.34 -15.59 3.29
CA THR A 63 2.80 -14.39 3.92
C THR A 63 2.35 -14.67 5.35
N ILE A 64 2.25 -13.62 6.15
CA ILE A 64 1.79 -13.67 7.55
C ILE A 64 0.31 -13.33 7.54
N HIS A 65 -0.52 -14.21 8.07
CA HIS A 65 -1.94 -13.95 8.31
C HIS A 65 -2.18 -13.74 9.79
N VAL A 66 -2.98 -12.73 10.12
CA VAL A 66 -3.38 -12.38 11.49
C VAL A 66 -4.90 -12.40 11.60
N ARG A 67 -5.37 -12.94 12.72
CA ARG A 67 -6.76 -12.84 13.16
C ARG A 67 -6.78 -12.13 14.52
N LEU A 68 -7.56 -11.06 14.61
CA LEU A 68 -7.90 -10.37 15.84
C LEU A 68 -9.35 -10.67 16.17
N THR A 69 -9.63 -11.32 17.29
CA THR A 69 -10.99 -11.50 17.80
C THR A 69 -11.17 -10.74 19.10
N SER A 70 -12.14 -9.83 19.11
CA SER A 70 -12.53 -9.06 20.29
C SER A 70 -14.02 -8.74 20.19
N ASP A 71 -14.75 -8.77 21.30
CA ASP A 71 -16.20 -8.51 21.39
C ASP A 71 -17.04 -9.26 20.35
N GLY A 72 -16.71 -10.52 20.11
CA GLY A 72 -17.42 -11.39 19.15
C GLY A 72 -17.22 -11.03 17.67
N VAL A 73 -16.31 -10.12 17.34
CA VAL A 73 -15.97 -9.74 15.97
C VAL A 73 -14.53 -10.15 15.65
N THR A 74 -14.31 -10.70 14.45
CA THR A 74 -12.97 -11.09 13.98
C THR A 74 -12.53 -10.20 12.81
N GLY A 75 -11.41 -9.50 12.99
CA GLY A 75 -10.67 -8.79 11.95
C GLY A 75 -9.58 -9.67 11.35
N PHE A 76 -9.32 -9.51 10.06
CA PHE A 76 -8.28 -10.22 9.31
C PHE A 76 -7.22 -9.26 8.80
N GLY A 77 -5.96 -9.69 8.88
CA GLY A 77 -4.84 -8.94 8.33
C GLY A 77 -3.83 -9.86 7.66
N GLU A 78 -3.06 -9.30 6.76
CA GLU A 78 -2.00 -9.99 6.04
C GLU A 78 -0.80 -9.07 5.91
N GLY A 79 0.39 -9.67 5.94
CA GLY A 79 1.64 -9.00 5.64
C GLY A 79 2.54 -9.89 4.78
N ALA A 80 3.03 -9.36 3.67
CA ALA A 80 3.91 -10.03 2.74
C ALA A 80 5.36 -9.54 2.92
N PRO A 81 6.26 -10.35 3.51
CA PRO A 81 7.66 -9.96 3.70
C PRO A 81 8.37 -9.71 2.38
N ILE A 82 9.23 -8.70 2.37
CA ILE A 82 9.94 -8.26 1.19
C ILE A 82 11.33 -8.86 1.17
N VAL A 83 11.66 -9.58 0.09
CA VAL A 83 12.95 -10.26 -0.09
C VAL A 83 14.14 -9.31 0.09
N ARG A 84 14.01 -8.06 -0.38
CA ARG A 84 15.04 -7.02 -0.27
C ARG A 84 15.53 -6.78 1.16
N TYR A 85 14.66 -6.95 2.16
CA TYR A 85 15.02 -6.69 3.56
C TYR A 85 15.43 -7.96 4.30
N HIS A 86 15.62 -9.08 3.60
CA HIS A 86 16.02 -10.37 4.16
C HIS A 86 15.16 -10.79 5.36
N LYS A 87 13.84 -10.55 5.25
CA LYS A 87 12.84 -10.94 6.25
C LYS A 87 11.97 -12.06 5.73
N SER A 88 11.60 -12.97 6.62
CA SER A 88 10.72 -14.10 6.31
C SER A 88 9.37 -13.96 7.02
N ALA A 89 8.37 -14.70 6.56
CA ALA A 89 7.06 -14.78 7.20
C ALA A 89 7.16 -15.42 8.59
N GLU A 90 8.04 -16.39 8.76
CA GLU A 90 8.30 -17.03 10.06
C GLU A 90 8.90 -16.06 11.09
N GLU A 91 9.86 -15.22 10.69
CA GLU A 91 10.41 -14.18 11.56
C GLU A 91 9.34 -13.15 11.94
N GLY A 92 8.50 -12.74 10.99
CA GLY A 92 7.41 -11.82 11.24
C GLY A 92 6.34 -12.40 12.17
N LYS A 93 5.98 -13.69 11.99
CA LYS A 93 5.09 -14.43 12.90
C LYS A 93 5.66 -14.45 14.32
N LYS A 94 6.92 -14.82 14.48
CA LYS A 94 7.60 -14.82 15.80
C LYS A 94 7.62 -13.44 16.45
N ALA A 95 7.80 -12.38 15.65
CA ALA A 95 7.74 -11.00 16.15
C ALA A 95 6.34 -10.66 16.68
N ILE A 96 5.25 -11.08 16.01
CA ILE A 96 3.88 -10.92 16.49
C ILE A 96 3.67 -11.71 17.78
N GLU A 97 4.08 -12.98 17.83
CA GLU A 97 3.95 -13.85 19.01
C GLU A 97 4.67 -13.28 20.24
N SER A 98 5.83 -12.64 20.04
CA SER A 98 6.56 -11.96 21.11
C SER A 98 5.81 -10.76 21.72
N LEU A 99 4.83 -10.23 21.02
CA LEU A 99 3.94 -9.14 21.47
C LEU A 99 2.70 -9.65 22.22
N GLY A 100 2.52 -10.97 22.40
CA GLY A 100 1.32 -11.57 22.99
C GLY A 100 0.80 -10.83 24.23
N PRO A 101 1.59 -10.64 25.30
CA PRO A 101 1.12 -9.94 26.52
C PRO A 101 0.66 -8.48 26.28
N LEU A 102 1.27 -7.80 25.29
CA LEU A 102 0.80 -6.47 24.87
C LEU A 102 -0.53 -6.58 24.15
N LEU A 103 -0.61 -7.44 23.12
CA LEU A 103 -1.75 -7.54 22.22
C LEU A 103 -3.01 -8.04 22.93
N GLU A 104 -2.89 -8.89 23.94
CA GLU A 104 -4.00 -9.37 24.76
C GLU A 104 -4.62 -8.29 25.64
N SER A 105 -3.83 -7.25 25.99
CA SER A 105 -4.22 -6.17 26.90
C SER A 105 -4.67 -4.89 26.22
N VAL A 106 -4.66 -4.82 24.88
CA VAL A 106 -5.01 -3.58 24.16
C VAL A 106 -6.52 -3.44 23.97
N ASP A 107 -6.95 -2.20 23.86
CA ASP A 107 -8.27 -1.83 23.34
C ASP A 107 -8.15 -1.59 21.83
N PRO A 108 -8.80 -2.40 20.96
CA PRO A 108 -8.71 -2.24 19.52
C PRO A 108 -9.23 -0.90 19.00
N TRP A 109 -10.08 -0.20 19.75
CA TRP A 109 -10.52 1.16 19.41
C TRP A 109 -9.38 2.18 19.48
N GLN A 110 -8.34 1.90 20.27
CA GLN A 110 -7.15 2.75 20.39
C GLN A 110 -6.08 2.33 19.38
N PHE A 111 -6.47 1.99 18.15
CA PHE A 111 -5.60 1.41 17.13
C PHE A 111 -4.32 2.23 16.86
N GLU A 112 -4.37 3.57 16.95
CA GLU A 112 -3.18 4.43 16.85
C GLU A 112 -2.17 4.15 17.98
N LYS A 113 -2.66 4.05 19.22
CA LYS A 113 -1.84 3.75 20.39
C LYS A 113 -1.28 2.33 20.30
N VAL A 114 -2.11 1.37 19.88
CA VAL A 114 -1.70 -0.03 19.69
C VAL A 114 -0.54 -0.10 18.70
N MET A 115 -0.69 0.48 17.51
CA MET A 115 0.35 0.44 16.48
C MET A 115 1.61 1.25 16.86
N SER A 116 1.46 2.33 17.64
CA SER A 116 2.60 3.04 18.24
C SER A 116 3.38 2.15 19.20
N GLN A 117 2.69 1.43 20.08
CA GLN A 117 3.32 0.50 21.03
C GLN A 117 4.00 -0.67 20.31
N VAL A 118 3.35 -1.26 19.31
CA VAL A 118 3.93 -2.29 18.43
C VAL A 118 5.21 -1.79 17.77
N SER A 119 5.17 -0.57 17.19
CA SER A 119 6.31 0.02 16.49
C SER A 119 7.51 0.28 17.39
N ASN A 120 7.27 0.60 18.65
CA ASN A 120 8.33 0.82 19.64
C ASN A 120 8.96 -0.49 20.17
N LYS A 121 8.23 -1.61 20.09
CA LYS A 121 8.71 -2.91 20.60
C LYS A 121 9.35 -3.76 19.52
N VAL A 122 8.97 -3.59 18.27
CA VAL A 122 9.45 -4.39 17.13
C VAL A 122 10.08 -3.47 16.11
N GLU A 123 11.40 -3.56 15.96
CA GLU A 123 12.14 -2.83 14.93
C GLU A 123 12.06 -3.57 13.60
N GLY A 124 12.00 -2.82 12.49
CA GLY A 124 11.83 -3.39 11.16
C GLY A 124 10.48 -4.10 11.03
N GLN A 125 10.44 -5.37 10.64
CA GLN A 125 9.27 -6.26 10.55
C GLN A 125 8.00 -5.57 10.02
N PHE A 126 8.13 -4.78 8.94
CA PHE A 126 7.05 -3.95 8.42
C PHE A 126 5.84 -4.76 7.96
N ALA A 127 6.08 -5.95 7.37
CA ALA A 127 5.00 -6.86 6.99
C ALA A 127 4.21 -7.36 8.21
N ALA A 128 4.88 -7.69 9.32
CA ALA A 128 4.20 -8.09 10.56
C ALA A 128 3.36 -6.94 11.13
N LYS A 129 3.88 -5.72 11.09
CA LYS A 129 3.13 -4.51 11.49
C LYS A 129 1.93 -4.27 10.59
N ALA A 130 2.09 -4.46 9.27
CA ALA A 130 1.00 -4.35 8.33
C ALA A 130 -0.10 -5.37 8.64
N ALA A 131 0.25 -6.64 8.89
CA ALA A 131 -0.72 -7.66 9.25
C ALA A 131 -1.54 -7.29 10.50
N LEU A 132 -0.89 -6.76 11.54
CA LEU A 132 -1.57 -6.29 12.76
C LEU A 132 -2.49 -5.09 12.49
N ASP A 133 -1.99 -4.10 11.76
CA ASP A 133 -2.74 -2.87 11.42
C ASP A 133 -3.97 -3.18 10.56
N LEU A 134 -3.82 -4.06 9.55
CA LEU A 134 -4.93 -4.48 8.71
C LEU A 134 -6.01 -5.19 9.52
N ALA A 135 -5.63 -6.09 10.44
CA ALA A 135 -6.57 -6.80 11.30
C ALA A 135 -7.33 -5.84 12.23
N LEU A 136 -6.65 -4.82 12.77
CA LEU A 136 -7.28 -3.76 13.56
C LEU A 136 -8.30 -2.97 12.73
N MET A 137 -7.92 -2.50 11.55
CA MET A 137 -8.78 -1.67 10.70
C MET A 137 -9.97 -2.47 10.14
N ASP A 138 -9.78 -3.76 9.86
CA ASP A 138 -10.89 -4.66 9.49
C ASP A 138 -11.86 -4.85 10.66
N TRP A 139 -11.33 -5.07 11.86
CA TRP A 139 -12.14 -5.18 13.08
C TRP A 139 -12.94 -3.90 13.34
N VAL A 140 -12.31 -2.72 13.27
CA VAL A 140 -12.98 -1.42 13.46
C VAL A 140 -14.12 -1.23 12.47
N GLY A 141 -13.87 -1.47 11.17
CA GLY A 141 -14.89 -1.36 10.14
C GLY A 141 -16.06 -2.33 10.35
N LYS A 142 -15.79 -3.56 10.80
CA LYS A 142 -16.81 -4.55 11.14
C LYS A 142 -17.63 -4.14 12.38
N LYS A 143 -16.99 -3.63 13.41
CA LYS A 143 -17.69 -3.12 14.61
C LYS A 143 -18.61 -1.94 14.29
N LEU A 144 -18.21 -1.09 13.36
CA LEU A 144 -19.03 0.03 12.86
C LEU A 144 -19.99 -0.36 11.74
N ASN A 145 -20.01 -1.63 11.35
CA ASN A 145 -20.80 -2.13 10.21
C ASN A 145 -20.63 -1.27 8.95
N THR A 146 -19.38 -0.90 8.63
CA THR A 146 -19.06 0.05 7.56
C THR A 146 -17.83 -0.42 6.78
N PRO A 147 -17.85 -0.37 5.43
CA PRO A 147 -16.66 -0.63 4.62
C PRO A 147 -15.56 0.39 4.91
N LEU A 148 -14.30 -0.05 4.85
CA LEU A 148 -13.16 0.79 5.22
C LEU A 148 -13.07 2.08 4.38
N TYR A 149 -13.27 2.02 3.04
CA TYR A 149 -13.26 3.22 2.20
C TYR A 149 -14.28 4.26 2.65
N ARG A 150 -15.48 3.83 3.11
CA ARG A 150 -16.52 4.74 3.61
C ARG A 150 -16.14 5.33 4.97
N LEU A 151 -15.52 4.52 5.85
CA LEU A 151 -14.98 5.01 7.13
C LEU A 151 -13.95 6.12 6.91
N LEU A 152 -13.18 6.04 5.82
CA LEU A 152 -12.19 7.03 5.41
C LEU A 152 -12.78 8.20 4.60
N GLY A 153 -14.09 8.21 4.33
CA GLY A 153 -14.76 9.26 3.57
C GLY A 153 -14.42 9.27 2.08
N LEU A 154 -14.12 8.10 1.48
CA LEU A 154 -13.66 7.97 0.11
C LEU A 154 -14.78 7.50 -0.83
N ASP A 155 -14.73 7.94 -2.09
CA ASP A 155 -15.60 7.47 -3.17
C ASP A 155 -14.88 6.39 -3.99
N PRO A 156 -15.36 5.14 -4.02
CA PRO A 156 -14.76 4.07 -4.83
C PRO A 156 -14.70 4.38 -6.34
N ALA A 157 -15.56 5.30 -6.83
CA ALA A 157 -15.56 5.69 -8.23
C ALA A 157 -14.29 6.46 -8.65
N GLU A 158 -13.60 7.09 -7.69
CA GLU A 158 -12.36 7.83 -7.92
C GLU A 158 -11.12 6.91 -7.94
N ALA A 159 -11.27 5.60 -7.72
CA ALA A 159 -10.15 4.66 -7.77
C ALA A 159 -9.56 4.61 -9.20
N PRO A 160 -8.22 4.79 -9.35
CA PRO A 160 -7.58 4.65 -10.65
C PRO A 160 -7.63 3.19 -11.12
N ILE A 161 -7.47 2.98 -12.42
CA ILE A 161 -7.28 1.63 -12.96
C ILE A 161 -5.97 1.04 -12.44
N THR A 162 -6.02 -0.26 -12.10
CA THR A 162 -4.82 -1.02 -11.74
C THR A 162 -4.14 -1.62 -12.95
N THR A 163 -2.84 -1.84 -12.86
CA THR A 163 -2.04 -2.59 -13.83
C THR A 163 -2.17 -4.10 -13.59
N PHE A 164 -1.65 -4.87 -14.55
CA PHE A 164 -1.25 -6.26 -14.35
C PHE A 164 0.25 -6.38 -14.60
N SER A 165 0.94 -6.99 -13.64
CA SER A 165 2.41 -7.05 -13.63
C SER A 165 2.94 -8.29 -14.35
N ILE A 166 3.91 -8.08 -15.23
CA ILE A 166 4.65 -9.10 -15.95
C ILE A 166 6.07 -9.18 -15.38
N GLY A 167 6.38 -10.27 -14.68
CA GLY A 167 7.73 -10.55 -14.18
C GLY A 167 8.71 -10.89 -15.31
N ILE A 168 10.00 -10.74 -15.03
CA ILE A 168 11.08 -11.03 -15.97
C ILE A 168 11.04 -12.52 -16.36
N ASP A 169 11.12 -12.79 -17.67
CA ASP A 169 11.15 -14.15 -18.23
C ASP A 169 11.80 -14.14 -19.62
N ASN A 170 11.93 -15.30 -20.24
CA ASN A 170 12.32 -15.39 -21.65
C ASN A 170 11.24 -14.75 -22.56
N PRO A 171 11.59 -14.38 -23.80
CA PRO A 171 10.68 -13.66 -24.70
C PRO A 171 9.37 -14.40 -25.01
N GLU A 172 9.41 -15.73 -25.11
CA GLU A 172 8.23 -16.54 -25.43
C GLU A 172 7.22 -16.52 -24.27
N THR A 173 7.69 -16.81 -23.06
CA THR A 173 6.88 -16.76 -21.84
C THR A 173 6.37 -15.33 -21.57
N THR A 174 7.19 -14.31 -21.85
CA THR A 174 6.78 -12.90 -21.72
C THR A 174 5.61 -12.59 -22.64
N ARG A 175 5.64 -12.98 -23.93
CA ARG A 175 4.53 -12.82 -24.87
C ARG A 175 3.26 -13.52 -24.37
N GLN A 176 3.39 -14.76 -23.89
CA GLN A 176 2.25 -15.50 -23.35
C GLN A 176 1.60 -14.77 -22.17
N LYS A 177 2.39 -14.33 -21.18
CA LYS A 177 1.89 -13.57 -20.02
C LYS A 177 1.18 -12.28 -20.43
N VAL A 178 1.68 -11.58 -21.44
CA VAL A 178 1.05 -10.36 -21.98
C VAL A 178 -0.30 -10.67 -22.62
N LEU A 179 -0.42 -11.78 -23.36
CA LEU A 179 -1.68 -12.22 -23.96
C LEU A 179 -2.69 -12.65 -22.89
N GLU A 180 -2.27 -13.35 -21.83
CA GLU A 180 -3.12 -13.69 -20.69
C GLU A 180 -3.65 -12.45 -19.97
N ALA A 181 -2.91 -11.33 -19.99
CA ALA A 181 -3.28 -10.05 -19.42
C ALA A 181 -4.06 -9.13 -20.37
N GLU A 182 -4.64 -9.66 -21.45
CA GLU A 182 -5.33 -8.86 -22.49
C GLU A 182 -6.48 -8.00 -21.91
N ALA A 183 -7.15 -8.47 -20.87
CA ALA A 183 -8.23 -7.74 -20.22
C ALA A 183 -7.79 -6.44 -19.49
N PHE A 184 -6.49 -6.26 -19.26
CA PHE A 184 -5.96 -5.07 -18.57
C PHE A 184 -5.60 -3.98 -19.57
N PRO A 185 -6.05 -2.74 -19.37
CA PRO A 185 -5.77 -1.63 -20.29
C PRO A 185 -4.34 -1.11 -20.20
N VAL A 186 -3.65 -1.34 -19.07
CA VAL A 186 -2.26 -0.93 -18.81
C VAL A 186 -1.51 -2.09 -18.18
N LEU A 187 -0.28 -2.33 -18.61
CA LEU A 187 0.58 -3.40 -18.08
C LEU A 187 1.78 -2.81 -17.35
N LYS A 188 2.22 -3.48 -16.29
CA LYS A 188 3.49 -3.17 -15.61
C LYS A 188 4.52 -4.22 -15.98
N ILE A 189 5.69 -3.79 -16.45
CA ILE A 189 6.76 -4.69 -16.91
C ILE A 189 7.96 -4.56 -15.97
N LYS A 190 8.42 -5.70 -15.44
CA LYS A 190 9.65 -5.75 -14.65
C LYS A 190 10.86 -5.77 -15.60
N VAL A 191 11.81 -4.89 -15.31
CA VAL A 191 13.09 -4.72 -16.02
C VAL A 191 14.22 -4.58 -15.00
N GLY A 192 15.40 -4.12 -15.43
CA GLY A 192 16.56 -3.88 -14.56
C GLY A 192 17.71 -4.86 -14.80
N LEU A 193 17.62 -5.65 -15.88
CA LEU A 193 18.66 -6.59 -16.31
C LEU A 193 19.23 -6.20 -17.69
N SER A 194 20.26 -6.90 -18.13
CA SER A 194 20.83 -6.73 -19.48
C SER A 194 19.86 -7.12 -20.61
N THR A 195 18.77 -7.84 -20.29
CA THR A 195 17.75 -8.32 -21.22
C THR A 195 16.54 -7.38 -21.35
N ASP A 196 16.59 -6.17 -20.82
CA ASP A 196 15.46 -5.22 -20.78
C ASP A 196 14.91 -4.93 -22.18
N GLU A 197 15.77 -4.67 -23.15
CA GLU A 197 15.38 -4.34 -24.52
C GLU A 197 14.70 -5.53 -25.22
N GLU A 198 15.20 -6.73 -25.01
CA GLU A 198 14.59 -7.97 -25.53
C GLU A 198 13.22 -8.22 -24.90
N SER A 199 13.10 -8.01 -23.58
CA SER A 199 11.83 -8.14 -22.85
C SER A 199 10.78 -7.16 -23.35
N ILE A 200 11.13 -5.88 -23.50
CA ILE A 200 10.21 -4.85 -24.03
C ILE A 200 9.85 -5.12 -25.49
N ALA A 201 10.80 -5.57 -26.31
CA ALA A 201 10.52 -5.97 -27.70
C ALA A 201 9.54 -7.15 -27.76
N ALA A 202 9.68 -8.15 -26.88
CA ALA A 202 8.73 -9.25 -26.77
C ALA A 202 7.33 -8.76 -26.40
N VAL A 203 7.21 -7.85 -25.41
CA VAL A 203 5.94 -7.21 -25.05
C VAL A 203 5.33 -6.46 -26.24
N ARG A 204 6.11 -5.61 -26.91
CA ARG A 204 5.64 -4.78 -28.03
C ARG A 204 5.28 -5.57 -29.27
N SER A 205 5.80 -6.78 -29.43
CA SER A 205 5.42 -7.68 -30.54
C SER A 205 3.96 -8.14 -30.47
N VAL A 206 3.31 -8.09 -29.29
CA VAL A 206 1.95 -8.58 -29.06
C VAL A 206 0.98 -7.53 -28.50
N THR A 207 1.46 -6.35 -28.11
CA THR A 207 0.57 -5.29 -27.60
C THR A 207 1.07 -3.88 -27.86
N LYS A 208 0.12 -2.95 -28.04
CA LYS A 208 0.36 -1.48 -28.12
C LYS A 208 -0.14 -0.73 -26.89
N LYS A 209 -0.60 -1.43 -25.85
CA LYS A 209 -1.12 -0.82 -24.61
C LYS A 209 -0.06 0.08 -23.95
N PRO A 210 -0.48 1.11 -23.20
CA PRO A 210 0.42 1.84 -22.31
C PRO A 210 1.13 0.87 -21.37
N LEU A 211 2.40 1.15 -21.11
CA LEU A 211 3.22 0.37 -20.18
C LEU A 211 3.66 1.26 -19.02
N ARG A 212 3.77 0.65 -17.85
CA ARG A 212 4.52 1.16 -16.71
C ARG A 212 5.67 0.22 -16.47
N VAL A 213 6.83 0.74 -16.11
CA VAL A 213 8.03 -0.07 -16.02
C VAL A 213 8.63 0.07 -14.62
N ASP A 214 9.09 -1.06 -14.07
CA ASP A 214 9.72 -1.09 -12.75
C ASP A 214 11.08 -1.80 -12.87
N ALA A 215 12.15 -1.06 -12.59
CA ALA A 215 13.51 -1.56 -12.66
C ALA A 215 14.01 -2.19 -11.34
N ASN A 216 13.26 -2.08 -10.26
CA ASN A 216 13.60 -2.64 -8.95
C ASN A 216 15.08 -2.44 -8.59
N GLU A 217 15.58 -1.20 -8.62
CA GLU A 217 16.98 -0.84 -8.31
C GLU A 217 18.03 -1.45 -9.28
N GLY A 218 17.63 -1.89 -10.47
CA GLY A 218 18.48 -2.68 -11.34
C GLY A 218 19.61 -1.93 -12.03
N TRP A 219 19.46 -0.63 -12.27
CA TRP A 219 20.47 0.17 -12.98
C TRP A 219 21.35 0.94 -12.01
N LYS A 220 22.65 0.66 -12.04
CA LYS A 220 23.62 1.24 -11.10
C LYS A 220 24.47 2.36 -11.70
N ASP A 221 24.42 2.53 -13.02
CA ASP A 221 25.07 3.61 -13.75
C ASP A 221 24.01 4.66 -14.16
N LYS A 222 24.22 5.90 -13.78
CA LYS A 222 23.26 6.97 -14.02
C LYS A 222 23.14 7.38 -15.48
N GLU A 223 24.22 7.29 -16.26
CA GLU A 223 24.22 7.54 -17.69
C GLU A 223 23.48 6.45 -18.45
N GLU A 224 23.66 5.20 -18.03
CA GLU A 224 22.86 4.08 -18.53
C GLU A 224 21.37 4.23 -18.20
N ALA A 225 21.05 4.63 -16.98
CA ALA A 225 19.66 4.86 -16.55
C ALA A 225 18.99 5.93 -17.44
N VAL A 226 19.64 7.05 -17.73
CA VAL A 226 19.11 8.10 -18.63
C VAL A 226 18.89 7.55 -20.03
N ARG A 227 19.85 6.79 -20.60
CA ARG A 227 19.70 6.19 -21.94
C ARG A 227 18.51 5.23 -22.00
N LYS A 228 18.37 4.36 -21.00
CA LYS A 228 17.27 3.39 -20.92
C LYS A 228 15.92 4.07 -20.74
N ILE A 229 15.82 5.07 -19.88
CA ILE A 229 14.57 5.81 -19.66
C ILE A 229 14.14 6.54 -20.95
N ASN A 230 15.05 7.25 -21.62
CA ASN A 230 14.73 7.94 -22.87
C ASN A 230 14.34 6.94 -23.99
N TRP A 231 14.95 5.77 -24.03
CA TRP A 231 14.54 4.71 -24.95
C TRP A 231 13.15 4.15 -24.60
N LEU A 232 12.85 3.89 -23.32
CA LEU A 232 11.53 3.43 -22.85
C LEU A 232 10.41 4.42 -23.18
N GLU A 233 10.69 5.73 -23.13
CA GLU A 233 9.74 6.76 -23.55
C GLU A 233 9.32 6.55 -25.02
N THR A 234 10.25 6.21 -25.90
CA THR A 234 9.94 5.89 -27.32
C THR A 234 9.12 4.61 -27.46
N GLN A 235 9.11 3.75 -26.46
CA GLN A 235 8.32 2.52 -26.40
C GLN A 235 6.90 2.73 -25.83
N GLY A 236 6.49 3.95 -25.53
CA GLY A 236 5.17 4.28 -24.99
C GLY A 236 5.01 3.87 -23.52
N VAL A 237 6.06 4.01 -22.73
CA VAL A 237 6.07 3.84 -21.28
C VAL A 237 5.60 5.15 -20.62
N GLU A 238 4.68 5.06 -19.65
CA GLU A 238 4.12 6.21 -18.95
C GLU A 238 5.02 6.75 -17.84
N PHE A 239 5.70 5.87 -17.11
CA PHE A 239 6.66 6.21 -16.06
C PHE A 239 7.61 5.05 -15.77
N ILE A 240 8.74 5.38 -15.13
CA ILE A 240 9.69 4.43 -14.57
C ILE A 240 9.63 4.40 -13.05
N GLU A 241 9.58 3.21 -12.46
CA GLU A 241 9.62 2.99 -11.02
C GLU A 241 11.01 2.49 -10.61
N GLN A 242 11.55 3.08 -9.56
CA GLN A 242 12.82 2.79 -8.89
C GLN A 242 13.96 2.36 -9.84
N PRO A 243 14.42 3.24 -10.72
CA PRO A 243 15.46 2.89 -11.71
C PRO A 243 16.80 2.56 -11.06
N MET A 244 17.16 3.26 -9.99
CA MET A 244 18.44 3.15 -9.31
C MET A 244 18.28 2.71 -7.85
N PRO A 245 19.34 2.16 -7.21
CA PRO A 245 19.35 1.84 -5.78
C PRO A 245 18.85 3.00 -4.91
N ALA A 246 18.07 2.68 -3.87
CA ALA A 246 17.45 3.69 -3.00
C ALA A 246 18.45 4.57 -2.23
N ASP A 247 19.66 4.08 -2.02
CA ASP A 247 20.78 4.82 -1.39
C ASP A 247 21.55 5.72 -2.38
N MET A 248 21.32 5.58 -3.70
CA MET A 248 21.90 6.43 -4.74
C MET A 248 20.99 7.64 -5.06
N LEU A 249 20.64 8.39 -4.02
CA LEU A 249 19.66 9.48 -4.15
C LEU A 249 20.18 10.64 -5.01
N GLU A 250 21.46 10.99 -4.90
CA GLU A 250 22.07 12.09 -5.68
C GLU A 250 22.14 11.72 -7.17
N GLU A 251 22.48 10.47 -7.48
CA GLU A 251 22.49 9.95 -8.85
C GLU A 251 21.08 9.94 -9.42
N THR A 252 20.08 9.53 -8.61
CA THR A 252 18.68 9.55 -9.03
C THR A 252 18.19 10.98 -9.30
N ARG A 253 18.58 11.96 -8.48
CA ARG A 253 18.32 13.39 -8.70
C ARG A 253 18.92 13.87 -10.01
N TRP A 254 20.17 13.45 -10.29
CA TRP A 254 20.85 13.74 -11.54
C TRP A 254 20.12 13.12 -12.75
N VAL A 255 19.68 11.86 -12.65
CA VAL A 255 18.86 11.17 -13.68
C VAL A 255 17.56 11.93 -13.89
N ARG A 256 16.81 12.21 -12.81
CA ARG A 256 15.52 12.92 -12.87
C ARG A 256 15.61 14.25 -13.61
N SER A 257 16.71 14.99 -13.45
CA SER A 257 16.92 16.28 -14.11
C SER A 257 17.18 16.18 -15.62
N ARG A 258 17.32 14.97 -16.18
CA ARG A 258 17.73 14.70 -17.58
C ARG A 258 16.75 13.86 -18.37
N VAL A 259 15.65 13.48 -17.75
CA VAL A 259 14.59 12.70 -18.38
C VAL A 259 13.25 13.44 -18.32
N HIS A 260 12.37 13.20 -19.28
CA HIS A 260 11.01 13.78 -19.29
C HIS A 260 10.00 12.84 -18.64
N MET A 261 10.24 11.53 -18.76
CA MET A 261 9.40 10.51 -18.17
C MET A 261 9.39 10.63 -16.65
N PRO A 262 8.22 10.59 -15.99
CA PRO A 262 8.13 10.61 -14.53
C PRO A 262 8.90 9.45 -13.88
N VAL A 263 9.58 9.74 -12.79
CA VAL A 263 10.33 8.78 -11.97
C VAL A 263 9.62 8.58 -10.64
N ILE A 264 9.22 7.36 -10.32
CA ILE A 264 8.46 6.99 -9.12
C ILE A 264 9.35 6.22 -8.14
N ALA A 265 9.39 6.66 -6.88
CA ALA A 265 10.13 5.97 -5.82
C ALA A 265 9.33 4.78 -5.29
N ASP A 266 9.96 3.60 -5.18
CA ASP A 266 9.43 2.42 -4.50
C ASP A 266 10.27 2.10 -3.26
N GLU A 267 11.44 1.51 -3.44
CA GLU A 267 12.33 1.09 -2.36
C GLU A 267 12.88 2.26 -1.53
N ALA A 268 12.92 3.46 -2.11
CA ALA A 268 13.31 4.69 -1.40
C ALA A 268 12.18 5.24 -0.50
N ALA A 269 10.92 4.88 -0.74
CA ALA A 269 9.74 5.43 -0.05
C ALA A 269 9.22 4.46 1.03
N LEU A 270 9.86 4.43 2.21
CA LEU A 270 9.55 3.48 3.28
C LEU A 270 8.72 4.06 4.43
N SER A 271 8.66 5.36 4.57
CA SER A 271 7.96 6.00 5.68
C SER A 271 7.59 7.44 5.35
N PRO A 272 6.65 8.05 6.09
CA PRO A 272 6.31 9.47 5.92
C PRO A 272 7.53 10.40 6.06
N ARG A 273 8.50 10.04 6.91
CA ARG A 273 9.72 10.82 7.14
C ARG A 273 10.72 10.75 5.98
N ALA A 274 10.65 9.73 5.14
CA ALA A 274 11.51 9.59 3.97
C ALA A 274 11.08 10.56 2.84
N ILE A 275 9.78 10.76 2.65
CA ILE A 275 9.20 11.44 1.49
C ILE A 275 9.77 12.85 1.24
N PRO A 276 9.94 13.74 2.25
CA PRO A 276 10.48 15.07 2.00
C PRO A 276 11.90 15.09 1.38
N LYS A 277 12.68 14.02 1.58
CA LYS A 277 14.02 13.89 1.00
C LYS A 277 14.00 13.47 -0.48
N LEU A 278 12.85 13.00 -0.96
CA LEU A 278 12.68 12.45 -2.30
C LEU A 278 12.19 13.46 -3.34
N VAL A 279 11.73 14.64 -2.91
CA VAL A 279 11.01 15.63 -3.75
C VAL A 279 11.75 15.99 -5.04
N ASP A 280 13.07 16.18 -4.98
CA ASP A 280 13.86 16.58 -6.15
C ASP A 280 14.42 15.40 -6.96
N ALA A 281 14.31 14.18 -6.40
CA ALA A 281 14.85 12.97 -7.03
C ALA A 281 13.77 12.15 -7.73
N TYR A 282 12.50 12.33 -7.33
CA TYR A 282 11.36 11.58 -7.85
C TYR A 282 10.16 12.49 -8.07
N ASP A 283 9.32 12.16 -9.05
CA ASP A 283 8.04 12.85 -9.32
C ASP A 283 6.91 12.31 -8.45
N GLY A 284 7.07 11.11 -7.92
CA GLY A 284 6.05 10.46 -7.11
C GLY A 284 6.60 9.34 -6.25
N VAL A 285 5.72 8.76 -5.45
CA VAL A 285 6.05 7.66 -4.53
C VAL A 285 5.05 6.52 -4.67
N ASN A 286 5.55 5.29 -4.68
CA ASN A 286 4.76 4.07 -4.58
C ASN A 286 4.67 3.63 -3.12
N VAL A 287 3.50 3.79 -2.54
CA VAL A 287 3.19 3.36 -1.17
C VAL A 287 2.72 1.91 -1.20
N LYS A 288 3.33 1.06 -0.37
CA LYS A 288 2.92 -0.33 -0.18
C LYS A 288 2.72 -0.60 1.31
N LEU A 289 1.60 -1.23 1.67
CA LEU A 289 1.25 -1.51 3.07
C LEU A 289 2.34 -2.30 3.79
N ASP A 290 2.91 -3.28 3.10
CA ASP A 290 3.95 -4.16 3.63
C ASP A 290 5.31 -3.46 3.84
N LYS A 291 5.56 -2.35 3.15
CA LYS A 291 6.79 -1.54 3.31
C LYS A 291 6.68 -0.53 4.43
N CYS A 292 5.52 0.08 4.59
CA CYS A 292 5.33 1.16 5.56
C CYS A 292 4.75 0.69 6.90
N GLY A 293 4.18 -0.53 6.96
CA GLY A 293 3.64 -1.09 8.19
C GLY A 293 2.14 -0.91 8.36
N GLY A 294 1.38 -0.82 7.25
CA GLY A 294 -0.08 -0.88 7.23
C GLY A 294 -0.79 0.36 6.73
N ILE A 295 -2.10 0.38 6.88
CA ILE A 295 -3.05 1.40 6.38
C ILE A 295 -2.77 2.76 7.01
N GLN A 296 -2.57 2.82 8.32
CA GLN A 296 -2.36 4.08 9.04
C GLN A 296 -1.10 4.79 8.55
N GLN A 297 0.00 4.06 8.34
CA GLN A 297 1.24 4.64 7.81
C GLN A 297 1.11 5.01 6.33
N ALA A 298 0.40 4.18 5.54
CA ALA A 298 0.13 4.46 4.14
C ALA A 298 -0.66 5.77 3.96
N LEU A 299 -1.69 6.01 4.75
CA LEU A 299 -2.45 7.27 4.76
C LEU A 299 -1.54 8.46 5.03
N ARG A 300 -0.68 8.38 6.05
CA ARG A 300 0.29 9.44 6.35
C ARG A 300 1.23 9.70 5.18
N MET A 301 1.76 8.65 4.55
CA MET A 301 2.63 8.78 3.37
C MET A 301 1.93 9.46 2.21
N ILE A 302 0.71 9.04 1.88
CA ILE A 302 -0.09 9.63 0.79
C ILE A 302 -0.32 11.11 1.05
N TYR A 303 -0.74 11.51 2.25
CA TYR A 303 -0.98 12.91 2.56
C TYR A 303 0.30 13.77 2.56
N VAL A 304 1.43 13.26 3.06
CA VAL A 304 2.71 13.95 2.99
C VAL A 304 3.14 14.13 1.53
N ALA A 305 3.07 13.08 0.70
CA ALA A 305 3.43 13.17 -0.71
C ALA A 305 2.56 14.20 -1.45
N LYS A 306 1.25 14.15 -1.26
CA LYS A 306 0.31 15.10 -1.89
C LYS A 306 0.57 16.54 -1.44
N SER A 307 0.85 16.77 -0.15
CA SER A 307 1.16 18.12 0.36
C SER A 307 2.45 18.70 -0.21
N LEU A 308 3.35 17.84 -0.69
CA LEU A 308 4.59 18.22 -1.37
C LEU A 308 4.46 18.26 -2.91
N GLY A 309 3.23 18.08 -3.44
CA GLY A 309 2.97 18.11 -4.88
C GLY A 309 3.48 16.88 -5.64
N MET A 310 3.85 15.81 -4.94
CA MET A 310 4.28 14.56 -5.56
C MET A 310 3.10 13.71 -6.03
N LYS A 311 3.28 12.98 -7.13
CA LYS A 311 2.36 11.92 -7.54
C LYS A 311 2.36 10.79 -6.52
N THR A 312 1.21 10.14 -6.38
CA THR A 312 1.03 9.04 -5.47
C THR A 312 0.60 7.77 -6.20
N MET A 313 1.15 6.66 -5.81
CA MET A 313 0.81 5.34 -6.31
C MET A 313 0.61 4.40 -5.12
N LEU A 314 -0.35 3.50 -5.24
CA LEU A 314 -0.48 2.34 -4.37
C LEU A 314 -0.09 1.09 -5.12
N GLY A 315 0.93 0.40 -4.60
CA GLY A 315 1.32 -0.93 -5.05
C GLY A 315 1.06 -1.99 -3.98
N CYS A 316 1.28 -3.23 -4.36
CA CYS A 316 1.24 -4.36 -3.43
C CYS A 316 2.44 -5.28 -3.64
N MET A 317 2.61 -6.24 -2.76
CA MET A 317 3.42 -7.43 -2.95
C MET A 317 2.54 -8.55 -3.54
N VAL A 318 3.13 -9.69 -3.87
CA VAL A 318 2.35 -10.92 -4.03
C VAL A 318 1.68 -11.22 -2.69
N CYS A 319 0.36 -11.22 -2.67
CA CYS A 319 -0.45 -11.33 -1.46
C CYS A 319 -1.80 -11.97 -1.78
N THR A 320 -2.59 -12.25 -0.74
CA THR A 320 -3.99 -12.67 -0.91
C THR A 320 -4.92 -11.47 -1.09
N SER A 321 -6.19 -11.76 -1.29
CA SER A 321 -7.26 -10.74 -1.29
C SER A 321 -7.33 -9.93 0.01
N VAL A 322 -6.73 -10.36 1.12
CA VAL A 322 -6.70 -9.57 2.36
C VAL A 322 -5.91 -8.28 2.16
N SER A 323 -4.62 -8.37 1.83
CA SER A 323 -3.76 -7.20 1.64
C SER A 323 -4.14 -6.40 0.38
N ALA A 324 -4.45 -7.10 -0.74
CA ALA A 324 -4.89 -6.44 -1.97
C ALA A 324 -6.17 -5.60 -1.75
N THR A 325 -7.15 -6.10 -1.00
CA THR A 325 -8.39 -5.36 -0.71
C THR A 325 -8.12 -4.20 0.24
N ALA A 326 -7.29 -4.41 1.27
CA ALA A 326 -6.91 -3.33 2.18
C ALA A 326 -6.28 -2.15 1.42
N ALA A 327 -5.36 -2.42 0.50
CA ALA A 327 -4.78 -1.39 -0.36
C ALA A 327 -5.82 -0.77 -1.30
N ALA A 328 -6.71 -1.59 -1.89
CA ALA A 328 -7.76 -1.10 -2.78
C ALA A 328 -8.71 -0.11 -2.09
N HIS A 329 -9.02 -0.28 -0.79
CA HIS A 329 -9.83 0.69 -0.04
C HIS A 329 -9.19 2.08 0.04
N LEU A 330 -7.88 2.21 -0.11
CA LEU A 330 -7.16 3.48 -0.14
C LEU A 330 -6.99 4.03 -1.56
N SER A 331 -7.27 3.24 -2.60
CA SER A 331 -6.96 3.59 -3.99
C SER A 331 -7.64 4.89 -4.48
N PRO A 332 -8.82 5.31 -3.99
CA PRO A 332 -9.38 6.61 -4.38
C PRO A 332 -8.53 7.83 -3.97
N LEU A 333 -7.54 7.63 -3.10
CA LEU A 333 -6.63 8.71 -2.67
C LEU A 333 -5.45 8.93 -3.61
N VAL A 334 -5.18 8.05 -4.57
CA VAL A 334 -3.92 8.05 -5.31
C VAL A 334 -4.11 8.27 -6.81
N ASP A 335 -3.02 8.70 -7.49
CA ASP A 335 -3.02 8.91 -8.94
C ASP A 335 -2.90 7.59 -9.73
N TYR A 336 -2.21 6.59 -9.17
CA TYR A 336 -1.92 5.31 -9.82
C TYR A 336 -2.15 4.13 -8.89
N ALA A 337 -2.57 3.00 -9.45
CA ALA A 337 -2.70 1.73 -8.74
C ALA A 337 -1.93 0.60 -9.46
N ASP A 338 -1.36 -0.31 -8.66
CA ASP A 338 -0.68 -1.53 -9.06
C ASP A 338 -1.02 -2.62 -8.03
N LEU A 339 -2.30 -3.06 -8.07
CA LEU A 339 -2.94 -3.89 -7.05
C LEU A 339 -3.42 -5.20 -7.67
N ASP A 340 -2.48 -6.01 -8.11
CA ASP A 340 -2.71 -7.28 -8.79
C ASP A 340 -2.13 -8.49 -8.04
N GLY A 341 -1.58 -8.29 -6.83
CA GLY A 341 -0.86 -9.33 -6.09
C GLY A 341 -1.65 -10.60 -5.85
N ASN A 342 -2.96 -10.48 -5.60
CA ASN A 342 -3.87 -11.62 -5.43
C ASN A 342 -4.24 -12.31 -6.74
N LEU A 343 -4.05 -11.67 -7.89
CA LEU A 343 -4.31 -12.27 -9.20
C LEU A 343 -3.16 -13.17 -9.67
N LEU A 344 -1.97 -12.98 -9.10
CA LEU A 344 -0.76 -13.74 -9.42
C LEU A 344 -0.72 -15.11 -8.73
N ILE A 345 -1.62 -15.39 -7.78
CA ILE A 345 -1.65 -16.63 -6.99
C ILE A 345 -2.77 -17.57 -7.42
N ALA A 346 -2.59 -18.85 -7.13
CA ALA A 346 -3.55 -19.90 -7.49
C ALA A 346 -4.45 -20.35 -6.33
N ASN A 347 -4.09 -20.02 -5.08
CA ASN A 347 -4.70 -20.56 -3.86
C ASN A 347 -5.06 -19.46 -2.84
N ASP A 348 -5.74 -18.43 -3.31
CA ASP A 348 -6.24 -17.36 -2.43
C ASP A 348 -7.33 -17.91 -1.49
N PRO A 349 -7.18 -17.87 -0.17
CA PRO A 349 -8.19 -18.35 0.78
C PRO A 349 -9.35 -17.37 0.97
N PHE A 350 -9.31 -16.19 0.38
CA PHE A 350 -10.32 -15.15 0.51
C PHE A 350 -10.78 -14.60 -0.84
N ARG A 351 -11.97 -14.04 -0.85
CA ARG A 351 -12.48 -13.17 -1.90
C ARG A 351 -12.62 -11.75 -1.32
N GLY A 352 -12.15 -10.76 -2.08
CA GLY A 352 -12.21 -9.34 -1.71
C GLY A 352 -12.41 -8.48 -2.94
N VAL A 353 -11.51 -7.50 -3.15
CA VAL A 353 -11.52 -6.65 -4.34
C VAL A 353 -11.52 -7.49 -5.63
N GLN A 354 -12.42 -7.15 -6.54
CA GLN A 354 -12.44 -7.72 -7.88
C GLN A 354 -11.84 -6.73 -8.88
N VAL A 355 -11.21 -7.26 -9.92
CA VAL A 355 -10.66 -6.43 -11.00
C VAL A 355 -11.41 -6.80 -12.30
N ARG A 356 -11.99 -5.79 -12.94
CA ARG A 356 -12.64 -5.94 -14.26
C ARG A 356 -12.10 -4.88 -15.21
N GLN A 357 -11.39 -5.30 -16.23
CA GLN A 357 -10.75 -4.40 -17.19
C GLN A 357 -9.92 -3.30 -16.51
N GLY A 358 -9.12 -3.68 -15.51
CA GLY A 358 -8.31 -2.78 -14.71
C GLY A 358 -9.07 -1.98 -13.65
N LYS A 359 -10.41 -1.96 -13.64
CA LYS A 359 -11.19 -1.27 -12.60
C LYS A 359 -11.22 -2.09 -11.32
N LEU A 360 -10.91 -1.44 -10.20
CA LEU A 360 -11.02 -1.98 -8.86
C LEU A 360 -12.47 -1.91 -8.39
N LEU A 361 -13.11 -3.05 -8.18
CA LEU A 361 -14.46 -3.16 -7.63
C LEU A 361 -14.35 -3.49 -6.14
N LEU A 362 -14.47 -2.47 -5.32
CA LEU A 362 -14.37 -2.58 -3.86
C LEU A 362 -15.59 -3.30 -3.28
N PRO A 363 -15.41 -4.22 -2.33
CA PRO A 363 -16.54 -4.84 -1.66
C PRO A 363 -17.29 -3.84 -0.76
N ASN A 364 -18.63 -4.00 -0.69
CA ASN A 364 -19.47 -3.14 0.14
C ASN A 364 -19.70 -3.68 1.55
N GLY A 365 -19.13 -4.83 1.90
CA GLY A 365 -19.21 -5.41 3.23
C GLY A 365 -18.43 -4.63 4.28
N PRO A 366 -18.74 -4.79 5.58
CA PRO A 366 -18.06 -4.09 6.66
C PRO A 366 -16.59 -4.49 6.78
N GLY A 367 -15.76 -3.57 7.25
CA GLY A 367 -14.30 -3.73 7.33
C GLY A 367 -13.69 -3.78 5.93
N LEU A 368 -12.88 -4.79 5.67
CA LEU A 368 -12.32 -5.07 4.35
C LEU A 368 -13.36 -5.74 3.41
N GLY A 369 -14.52 -6.17 3.91
CA GLY A 369 -15.56 -6.80 3.10
C GLY A 369 -15.15 -8.16 2.54
N LEU A 370 -14.27 -8.89 3.22
CA LEU A 370 -13.78 -10.21 2.81
C LEU A 370 -14.81 -11.30 3.03
N SER A 371 -14.80 -12.32 2.17
CA SER A 371 -15.49 -13.59 2.34
C SER A 371 -14.55 -14.76 2.07
N PRO A 372 -14.81 -15.95 2.61
CA PRO A 372 -14.07 -17.16 2.24
C PRO A 372 -14.13 -17.43 0.73
N ALA A 373 -13.06 -18.02 0.17
CA ALA A 373 -12.93 -18.34 -1.26
C ALA A 373 -13.87 -19.45 -1.71
#